data_94ac4158b8d2ea9fbd9e1447aa5152a2
#
_entry.id   94ac4158b8d2ea9fbd9e1447aa5152a2
#
_cell.length_a   1.000
_cell.length_b   1.000
_cell.length_c   1.000
_cell.angle_alpha   90.00
_cell.angle_beta   90.00
_cell.angle_gamma   90.00
#
_symmetry.space_group_name_H-M   'P 1'
#
loop_
_entity.id
_entity.type
_entity.pdbx_description
1 polymer ?
#
loop_
_entity_poly.entity_id
_entity_poly.type
_entity_poly.pdbx_seq_one_letter_code
_entity_poly.pdbx_strand_id
1 'polypeptide(L)'
;GLESVSAFPGPCIISRSRPIRETGYDDVVVPLDSHQDTKQRLAVVAEMAKYFKGRVHIISPAEEDEFLQNQLRRNVEFASDYFEERKIECTTKISGQAGASFVKDVIRYAASIEADLISIMNFHEKSLMGILGATYQQQIITNEAEIPVMVLNPFATRVIRQTPFSF
;
A
#
# COMPACT_ATOMS: atom_id res chain seq x y z
N GLY A 1 -1.18 -12.85 -14.12
CA GLY A 1 -0.67 -11.59 -14.64
C GLY A 1 -1.44 -10.38 -14.10
N LEU A 2 -1.07 -9.20 -14.54
CA LEU A 2 -1.70 -7.95 -14.10
C LEU A 2 -3.20 -7.89 -14.46
N GLU A 3 -3.59 -8.50 -15.56
CA GLU A 3 -5.00 -8.57 -15.97
C GLU A 3 -5.84 -9.35 -14.96
N SER A 4 -5.29 -10.45 -14.43
CA SER A 4 -5.96 -11.24 -13.38
C SER A 4 -6.17 -10.44 -12.11
N VAL A 5 -5.17 -9.62 -11.72
CA VAL A 5 -5.26 -8.76 -10.55
C VAL A 5 -6.36 -7.72 -10.72
N SER A 6 -6.46 -7.09 -11.89
CA SER A 6 -7.50 -6.10 -12.18
C SER A 6 -8.91 -6.67 -12.15
N ALA A 7 -9.09 -7.93 -12.56
CA ALA A 7 -10.37 -8.61 -12.58
C ALA A 7 -10.79 -9.16 -11.20
N PHE A 8 -9.85 -9.30 -10.27
CA PHE A 8 -10.11 -9.90 -8.98
C PHE A 8 -10.76 -8.89 -8.02
N PRO A 9 -11.94 -9.18 -7.44
CA PRO A 9 -12.66 -8.20 -6.63
C PRO A 9 -12.12 -7.99 -5.22
N GLY A 10 -11.34 -8.93 -4.71
CA GLY A 10 -10.81 -8.88 -3.34
C GLY A 10 -9.33 -8.53 -3.29
N PRO A 11 -8.75 -8.49 -2.08
CA PRO A 11 -7.30 -8.34 -1.94
C PRO A 11 -6.59 -9.55 -2.53
N CYS A 12 -5.48 -9.29 -3.20
CA CYS A 12 -4.68 -10.32 -3.85
C CYS A 12 -3.22 -10.15 -3.46
N ILE A 13 -2.59 -11.24 -3.00
CA ILE A 13 -1.15 -11.24 -2.71
C ILE A 13 -0.44 -11.95 -3.85
N ILE A 14 0.47 -11.23 -4.49
CA ILE A 14 1.30 -11.78 -5.55
C ILE A 14 2.62 -12.20 -4.92
N SER A 15 2.79 -13.52 -4.80
CA SER A 15 4.02 -14.10 -4.25
C SER A 15 5.11 -14.14 -5.32
N ARG A 16 6.34 -13.98 -4.83
CA ARG A 16 7.55 -14.15 -5.62
C ARG A 16 8.29 -15.39 -5.12
N SER A 17 9.48 -15.64 -5.65
CA SER A 17 10.28 -16.80 -5.27
C SER A 17 10.81 -16.73 -3.83
N ARG A 18 10.77 -15.58 -3.20
CA ARG A 18 11.16 -15.42 -1.79
C ARG A 18 10.16 -16.16 -0.89
N PRO A 19 10.62 -17.09 -0.04
CA PRO A 19 9.71 -17.80 0.85
C PRO A 19 9.13 -16.87 1.93
N ILE A 20 7.89 -17.14 2.33
CA ILE A 20 7.26 -16.46 3.47
C ILE A 20 7.94 -16.97 4.74
N ARG A 21 8.27 -16.06 5.66
CA ARG A 21 8.86 -16.43 6.94
C ARG A 21 7.88 -17.24 7.79
N GLU A 22 8.39 -18.07 8.68
CA GLU A 22 7.54 -18.83 9.61
C GLU A 22 6.67 -17.93 10.48
N THR A 23 7.17 -16.74 10.82
CA THR A 23 6.42 -15.72 11.57
C THR A 23 5.34 -15.03 10.73
N GLY A 24 5.32 -15.24 9.41
CA GLY A 24 4.36 -14.64 8.48
C GLY A 24 4.83 -13.27 7.99
N TYR A 25 3.92 -12.29 7.97
CA TYR A 25 4.20 -10.95 7.47
C TYR A 25 4.48 -10.01 8.64
N ASP A 26 5.75 -9.93 9.04
CA ASP A 26 6.17 -9.13 10.21
C ASP A 26 6.32 -7.64 9.90
N ASP A 27 6.83 -7.31 8.72
CA ASP A 27 7.08 -5.93 8.32
C ASP A 27 6.37 -5.65 6.99
N VAL A 28 5.35 -4.78 7.04
CA VAL A 28 4.54 -4.42 5.88
C VAL A 28 4.81 -2.97 5.51
N VAL A 29 5.25 -2.74 4.29
CA VAL A 29 5.46 -1.38 3.75
C VAL A 29 4.18 -0.91 3.07
N VAL A 30 3.74 0.30 3.43
CA VAL A 30 2.52 0.93 2.91
C VAL A 30 2.88 2.26 2.27
N PRO A 31 3.08 2.30 0.95
CA PRO A 31 3.24 3.57 0.25
C PRO A 31 1.92 4.34 0.29
N LEU A 32 1.97 5.59 0.72
CA LEU A 32 0.83 6.50 0.73
C LEU A 32 1.12 7.73 -0.10
N ASP A 33 0.11 8.18 -0.83
CA ASP A 33 0.17 9.41 -1.59
C ASP A 33 -0.99 10.34 -1.20
N SER A 34 -1.25 11.37 -1.99
CA SER A 34 -2.32 12.33 -1.75
C SER A 34 -3.72 11.80 -2.05
N HIS A 35 -3.85 10.58 -2.59
CA HIS A 35 -5.16 9.98 -2.90
C HIS A 35 -5.93 9.54 -1.66
N GLN A 36 -7.26 9.67 -1.74
CA GLN A 36 -8.15 9.45 -0.60
C GLN A 36 -8.54 7.98 -0.36
N ASP A 37 -8.21 7.08 -1.26
CA ASP A 37 -8.65 5.67 -1.19
C ASP A 37 -7.84 4.82 -0.21
N THR A 38 -7.26 5.46 0.80
CA THR A 38 -6.37 4.82 1.77
C THR A 38 -7.09 4.03 2.86
N LYS A 39 -8.31 4.42 3.21
CA LYS A 39 -8.99 3.88 4.41
C LYS A 39 -9.23 2.37 4.36
N GLN A 40 -9.57 1.85 3.19
CA GLN A 40 -9.84 0.43 3.02
C GLN A 40 -8.60 -0.43 3.12
N ARG A 41 -7.52 0.06 2.51
CA ARG A 41 -6.23 -0.59 2.60
C ARG A 41 -5.74 -0.66 4.03
N LEU A 42 -5.96 0.40 4.80
CA LEU A 42 -5.57 0.45 6.20
C LEU A 42 -6.25 -0.65 7.02
N ALA A 43 -7.54 -0.88 6.80
CA ALA A 43 -8.28 -1.93 7.51
C ALA A 43 -7.69 -3.31 7.26
N VAL A 44 -7.41 -3.64 6.00
CA VAL A 44 -6.84 -4.93 5.61
C VAL A 44 -5.43 -5.10 6.19
N VAL A 45 -4.60 -4.06 6.06
CA VAL A 45 -3.24 -4.07 6.61
C VAL A 45 -3.28 -4.22 8.14
N ALA A 46 -4.20 -3.53 8.81
CA ALA A 46 -4.34 -3.62 10.26
C ALA A 46 -4.72 -5.03 10.71
N GLU A 47 -5.63 -5.69 10.00
CA GLU A 47 -5.99 -7.06 10.31
C GLU A 47 -4.79 -8.01 10.17
N MET A 48 -4.02 -7.85 9.10
CA MET A 48 -2.81 -8.65 8.90
C MET A 48 -1.78 -8.39 9.99
N ALA A 49 -1.54 -7.12 10.31
CA ALA A 49 -0.56 -6.75 11.33
C ALA A 49 -0.96 -7.28 12.71
N LYS A 50 -2.24 -7.26 13.04
CA LYS A 50 -2.73 -7.86 14.30
C LYS A 50 -2.57 -9.37 14.31
N TYR A 51 -2.94 -10.02 13.23
CA TYR A 51 -2.87 -11.48 13.14
C TYR A 51 -1.43 -11.99 13.29
N PHE A 52 -0.49 -11.36 12.60
CA PHE A 52 0.92 -11.77 12.62
C PHE A 52 1.75 -11.02 13.67
N LYS A 53 1.16 -10.12 14.45
CA LYS A 53 1.86 -9.25 15.41
C LYS A 53 2.99 -8.47 14.75
N GLY A 54 2.71 -7.98 13.55
CA GLY A 54 3.68 -7.29 12.72
C GLY A 54 3.71 -5.78 12.93
N ARG A 55 4.54 -5.13 12.13
CA ARG A 55 4.74 -3.68 12.13
C ARG A 55 4.39 -3.12 10.77
N VAL A 56 3.94 -1.87 10.75
CA VAL A 56 3.60 -1.16 9.52
C VAL A 56 4.57 -0.01 9.30
N HIS A 57 5.05 0.13 8.08
CA HIS A 57 5.98 1.18 7.69
C HIS A 57 5.36 1.99 6.55
N ILE A 58 4.93 3.20 6.87
CA ILE A 58 4.36 4.12 5.89
C ILE A 58 5.50 4.88 5.23
N ILE A 59 5.47 4.96 3.90
CA ILE A 59 6.39 5.78 3.12
C ILE A 59 5.59 6.66 2.16
N SER A 60 5.89 7.96 2.13
CA SER A 60 5.19 8.94 1.32
C SER A 60 6.16 9.67 0.37
N PRO A 61 5.68 10.09 -0.82
CA PRO A 61 6.53 10.81 -1.77
C PRO A 61 6.77 12.26 -1.36
N ALA A 62 7.73 12.89 -2.01
CA ALA A 62 7.87 14.35 -2.00
C ALA A 62 6.73 14.96 -2.81
N GLU A 63 6.20 16.08 -2.34
CA GLU A 63 5.12 16.81 -3.01
C GLU A 63 5.41 18.31 -2.95
N GLU A 64 5.43 18.97 -4.09
CA GLU A 64 5.72 20.40 -4.17
C GLU A 64 4.47 21.28 -4.11
N ASP A 65 3.32 20.78 -4.58
CA ASP A 65 2.06 21.51 -4.50
C ASP A 65 1.58 21.59 -3.06
N GLU A 66 1.35 22.79 -2.57
CA GLU A 66 0.98 23.01 -1.18
C GLU A 66 -0.34 22.35 -0.79
N PHE A 67 -1.33 22.37 -1.66
CA PHE A 67 -2.61 21.73 -1.40
C PHE A 67 -2.45 20.21 -1.29
N LEU A 68 -1.75 19.61 -2.24
CA LEU A 68 -1.49 18.18 -2.26
C LEU A 68 -0.57 17.75 -1.10
N GLN A 69 0.38 18.60 -0.73
CA GLN A 69 1.25 18.37 0.41
C GLN A 69 0.46 18.30 1.72
N ASN A 70 -0.50 19.22 1.90
CA ASN A 70 -1.39 19.20 3.06
C ASN A 70 -2.29 17.98 3.07
N GLN A 71 -2.79 17.57 1.92
CA GLN A 71 -3.62 16.38 1.79
C GLN A 71 -2.82 15.11 2.09
N LEU A 72 -1.61 15.02 1.57
CA LEU A 72 -0.68 13.92 1.85
C LEU A 72 -0.39 13.82 3.34
N ARG A 73 -0.08 14.94 3.98
CA ARG A 73 0.19 14.99 5.42
C ARG A 73 -1.01 14.48 6.21
N ARG A 74 -2.22 14.90 5.85
CA ARG A 74 -3.45 14.43 6.51
C ARG A 74 -3.66 12.93 6.32
N ASN A 75 -3.36 12.41 5.13
CA ASN A 75 -3.46 10.98 4.87
C ASN A 75 -2.47 10.18 5.73
N VAL A 76 -1.24 10.65 5.85
CA VAL A 76 -0.21 9.99 6.67
C VAL A 76 -0.58 10.05 8.15
N GLU A 77 -1.01 11.20 8.63
CA GLU A 77 -1.45 11.35 10.02
C GLU A 77 -2.64 10.44 10.34
N PHE A 78 -3.63 10.41 9.45
CA PHE A 78 -4.79 9.54 9.60
C PHE A 78 -4.37 8.07 9.66
N ALA A 79 -3.49 7.64 8.78
CA ALA A 79 -3.01 6.27 8.75
C ALA A 79 -2.23 5.91 10.00
N SER A 80 -1.32 6.78 10.43
CA SER A 80 -0.52 6.60 11.63
C SER A 80 -1.42 6.48 12.86
N ASP A 81 -2.39 7.37 13.01
CA ASP A 81 -3.34 7.36 14.12
C ASP A 81 -4.20 6.08 14.09
N TYR A 82 -4.62 5.68 12.90
CA TYR A 82 -5.41 4.46 12.71
C TYR A 82 -4.70 3.23 13.25
N PHE A 83 -3.42 3.07 12.94
CA PHE A 83 -2.63 1.95 13.43
C PHE A 83 -2.32 2.08 14.92
N GLU A 84 -1.99 3.28 15.38
CA GLU A 84 -1.67 3.54 16.79
C GLU A 84 -2.87 3.24 17.70
N GLU A 85 -4.07 3.67 17.32
CA GLU A 85 -5.30 3.37 18.06
C GLU A 85 -5.56 1.87 18.20
N ARG A 86 -5.08 1.09 17.25
CA ARG A 86 -5.19 -0.37 17.24
C ARG A 86 -3.99 -1.07 17.86
N LYS A 87 -3.08 -0.30 18.46
CA LYS A 87 -1.85 -0.80 19.09
C LYS A 87 -0.95 -1.57 18.12
N ILE A 88 -0.90 -1.12 16.88
CA ILE A 88 -0.01 -1.63 15.86
C ILE A 88 1.17 -0.67 15.75
N GLU A 89 2.38 -1.20 15.88
CA GLU A 89 3.60 -0.42 15.73
C GLU A 89 3.67 0.14 14.30
N CYS A 90 3.81 1.46 14.18
CA CYS A 90 3.80 2.14 12.90
C CYS A 90 4.93 3.17 12.82
N THR A 91 5.70 3.11 11.75
CA THR A 91 6.71 4.12 11.43
C THR A 91 6.29 4.90 10.18
N THR A 92 6.74 6.14 10.09
CA THR A 92 6.49 6.97 8.92
C THR A 92 7.81 7.47 8.36
N LYS A 93 7.93 7.46 7.03
CA LYS A 93 9.10 7.95 6.33
C LYS A 93 8.66 8.82 5.15
N ILE A 94 9.28 9.97 4.99
CA ILE A 94 9.10 10.82 3.82
C ILE A 94 10.27 10.56 2.87
N SER A 95 9.94 10.07 1.66
CA SER A 95 10.91 9.97 0.58
C SER A 95 11.22 11.38 0.05
N GLY A 96 12.46 11.63 -0.32
CA GLY A 96 12.83 12.85 -1.02
C GLY A 96 12.50 12.82 -2.51
N GLN A 97 11.81 11.78 -2.98
CA GLN A 97 11.57 11.51 -4.40
C GLN A 97 10.08 11.52 -4.72
N ALA A 98 9.77 11.71 -6.00
CA ALA A 98 8.41 11.66 -6.53
C ALA A 98 8.37 10.86 -7.82
N GLY A 99 7.17 10.47 -8.29
CA GLY A 99 6.99 9.74 -9.54
C GLY A 99 7.73 8.40 -9.56
N ALA A 100 8.38 8.10 -10.67
CA ALA A 100 9.12 6.85 -10.86
C ALA A 100 10.26 6.68 -9.87
N SER A 101 10.90 7.78 -9.47
CA SER A 101 11.98 7.76 -8.46
C SER A 101 11.44 7.40 -7.09
N PHE A 102 10.21 7.79 -6.76
CA PHE A 102 9.55 7.37 -5.53
C PHE A 102 9.32 5.87 -5.52
N VAL A 103 8.88 5.30 -6.64
CA VAL A 103 8.66 3.85 -6.76
C VAL A 103 9.95 3.08 -6.46
N LYS A 104 11.06 3.53 -7.03
CA LYS A 104 12.38 2.93 -6.76
C LYS A 104 12.75 3.05 -5.29
N ASP A 105 12.43 4.18 -4.68
CA ASP A 105 12.74 4.42 -3.26
C ASP A 105 11.90 3.53 -2.35
N VAL A 106 10.64 3.28 -2.69
CA VAL A 106 9.77 2.34 -1.98
C VAL A 106 10.40 0.94 -1.96
N ILE A 107 10.82 0.45 -3.12
CA ILE A 107 11.42 -0.88 -3.25
C ILE A 107 12.73 -0.95 -2.46
N ARG A 108 13.56 0.08 -2.59
CA ARG A 108 14.85 0.17 -1.87
C ARG A 108 14.62 0.20 -0.35
N TYR A 109 13.67 0.99 0.10
CA TYR A 109 13.34 1.07 1.53
C TYR A 109 12.82 -0.26 2.04
N ALA A 110 11.89 -0.87 1.33
CA ALA A 110 11.36 -2.18 1.71
C ALA A 110 12.46 -3.24 1.79
N ALA A 111 13.38 -3.25 0.83
CA ALA A 111 14.52 -4.15 0.87
C ALA A 111 15.45 -3.87 2.06
N SER A 112 15.69 -2.60 2.38
CA SER A 112 16.58 -2.19 3.46
C SER A 112 16.09 -2.62 4.86
N ILE A 113 14.78 -2.69 5.06
CA ILE A 113 14.18 -3.15 6.31
C ILE A 113 13.79 -4.63 6.28
N GLU A 114 14.14 -5.32 5.21
CA GLU A 114 13.77 -6.72 4.99
C GLU A 114 12.26 -6.95 5.11
N ALA A 115 11.47 -6.07 4.48
CA ALA A 115 10.02 -6.13 4.51
C ALA A 115 9.51 -7.45 3.94
N ASP A 116 8.42 -7.93 4.49
CA ASP A 116 7.78 -9.18 4.08
C ASP A 116 6.67 -8.96 3.06
N LEU A 117 6.15 -7.74 2.99
CA LEU A 117 5.04 -7.41 2.12
C LEU A 117 5.04 -5.93 1.79
N ILE A 118 4.66 -5.59 0.56
CA ILE A 118 4.33 -4.21 0.17
C ILE A 118 2.83 -4.18 -0.16
N SER A 119 2.08 -3.28 0.46
CA SER A 119 0.65 -3.14 0.21
C SER A 119 0.38 -1.94 -0.69
N ILE A 120 -0.23 -2.17 -1.84
CA ILE A 120 -0.60 -1.13 -2.81
C ILE A 120 -2.07 -1.21 -3.18
N MET A 121 -2.58 -0.11 -3.75
CA MET A 121 -3.91 -0.06 -4.34
C MET A 121 -3.84 -0.29 -5.84
N ASN A 122 -4.84 -0.98 -6.38
CA ASN A 122 -5.03 -1.10 -7.82
C ASN A 122 -5.79 0.14 -8.31
N PHE A 123 -5.09 1.08 -8.96
CA PHE A 123 -5.69 2.30 -9.47
C PHE A 123 -6.26 2.07 -10.87
N HIS A 124 -7.54 2.42 -11.03
CA HIS A 124 -8.20 2.40 -12.33
C HIS A 124 -7.98 3.71 -13.11
N GLU A 125 -8.16 3.61 -14.39
CA GLU A 125 -7.72 4.44 -15.51
C GLU A 125 -8.06 5.93 -15.51
N LYS A 126 -8.78 6.49 -14.54
CA LYS A 126 -9.31 7.85 -14.65
C LYS A 126 -8.62 8.92 -13.82
N SER A 127 -7.63 8.57 -13.04
CA SER A 127 -6.80 9.57 -12.36
C SER A 127 -5.51 9.76 -13.12
N LEU A 128 -4.92 10.94 -13.03
CA LEU A 128 -3.58 11.19 -13.54
C LEU A 128 -2.57 10.18 -12.99
N MET A 129 -2.85 9.62 -11.83
CA MET A 129 -2.11 8.51 -11.25
C MET A 129 -2.40 7.19 -11.96
N GLY A 130 -3.51 7.06 -12.70
CA GLY A 130 -3.82 5.84 -13.43
C GLY A 130 -2.82 5.49 -14.53
N ILE A 131 -2.27 6.48 -15.21
CA ILE A 131 -1.25 6.27 -16.23
C ILE A 131 0.10 5.94 -15.59
N LEU A 132 0.44 6.65 -14.52
CA LEU A 132 1.59 6.32 -13.70
C LEU A 132 1.32 5.08 -12.85
N GLY A 133 0.05 4.85 -12.51
CA GLY A 133 -0.37 3.74 -11.65
C GLY A 133 -0.12 2.36 -12.23
N ALA A 134 -0.38 2.15 -13.52
CA ALA A 134 -0.11 0.86 -14.16
C ALA A 134 1.40 0.55 -14.17
N THR A 135 2.22 1.53 -14.50
CA THR A 135 3.68 1.39 -14.46
C THR A 135 4.17 1.20 -13.03
N TYR A 136 3.61 1.96 -12.09
CA TYR A 136 3.90 1.88 -10.67
C TYR A 136 3.63 0.48 -10.12
N GLN A 137 2.43 -0.05 -10.37
CA GLN A 137 2.05 -1.39 -9.93
C GLN A 137 2.98 -2.44 -10.50
N GLN A 138 3.24 -2.38 -11.81
CA GLN A 138 4.11 -3.33 -12.47
C GLN A 138 5.52 -3.33 -11.88
N GLN A 139 6.09 -2.16 -11.66
CA GLN A 139 7.42 -2.03 -11.08
C GLN A 139 7.49 -2.59 -9.67
N ILE A 140 6.47 -2.35 -8.86
CA ILE A 140 6.44 -2.87 -7.49
C ILE A 140 6.22 -4.38 -7.50
N ILE A 141 5.29 -4.89 -8.30
CA ILE A 141 4.99 -6.32 -8.38
C ILE A 141 6.21 -7.11 -8.85
N THR A 142 6.98 -6.55 -9.79
CA THR A 142 8.17 -7.21 -10.35
C THR A 142 9.47 -6.77 -9.69
N ASN A 143 9.42 -6.30 -8.45
CA ASN A 143 10.59 -5.76 -7.76
C ASN A 143 11.74 -6.77 -7.66
N GLU A 144 12.96 -6.26 -7.76
CA GLU A 144 14.18 -7.09 -7.75
C GLU A 144 14.41 -7.77 -6.40
N ALA A 145 13.89 -7.22 -5.33
CA ALA A 145 14.00 -7.81 -3.99
C ALA A 145 13.06 -8.99 -3.79
N GLU A 146 12.21 -9.28 -4.76
CA GLU A 146 11.24 -10.37 -4.74
C GLU A 146 10.29 -10.34 -3.54
N ILE A 147 10.01 -9.13 -3.03
CA ILE A 147 9.08 -8.94 -1.92
C ILE A 147 7.65 -9.15 -2.43
N PRO A 148 6.85 -9.98 -1.77
CA PRO A 148 5.44 -10.16 -2.11
C PRO A 148 4.67 -8.85 -2.05
N VAL A 149 3.67 -8.70 -2.91
CA VAL A 149 2.88 -7.48 -3.00
C VAL A 149 1.41 -7.82 -2.81
N MET A 150 0.77 -7.13 -1.88
CA MET A 150 -0.68 -7.20 -1.70
C MET A 150 -1.31 -6.05 -2.48
N VAL A 151 -2.18 -6.41 -3.43
CA VAL A 151 -2.91 -5.44 -4.23
C VAL A 151 -4.36 -5.43 -3.79
N LEU A 152 -4.84 -4.27 -3.35
CA LEU A 152 -6.25 -4.08 -3.04
C LEU A 152 -6.95 -3.40 -4.18
N ASN A 153 -8.08 -3.97 -4.58
CA ASN A 153 -8.89 -3.42 -5.64
C ASN A 153 -9.98 -2.51 -5.03
N PRO A 154 -9.94 -1.19 -5.27
CA PRO A 154 -10.95 -0.27 -4.72
C PRO A 154 -12.36 -0.59 -5.18
N PHE A 155 -12.50 -1.27 -6.31
CA PHE A 155 -13.81 -1.67 -6.83
C PHE A 155 -14.53 -2.66 -5.92
N ALA A 156 -13.82 -3.58 -5.30
CA ALA A 156 -14.38 -4.56 -4.37
C ALA A 156 -15.10 -3.89 -3.20
N THR A 157 -14.55 -2.80 -2.70
CA THR A 157 -15.12 -2.09 -1.56
C THR A 157 -16.37 -1.30 -1.92
N ARG A 158 -16.47 -0.81 -3.16
CA ARG A 158 -17.70 -0.18 -3.64
C ARG A 158 -18.85 -1.18 -3.68
N VAL A 159 -18.58 -2.41 -4.11
CA VAL A 159 -19.57 -3.49 -4.10
C VAL A 159 -20.05 -3.79 -2.68
N ILE A 160 -19.12 -3.90 -1.73
CA ILE A 160 -19.44 -4.13 -0.31
C ILE A 160 -20.29 -3.00 0.25
N ARG A 161 -20.00 -1.74 -0.09
CA ARG A 161 -20.76 -0.57 0.37
C ARG A 161 -22.17 -0.49 -0.19
N GLN A 162 -22.40 -1.08 -1.36
CA GLN A 162 -23.71 -1.05 -2.03
C GLN A 162 -24.63 -2.15 -1.54
N THR A 163 -24.15 -3.12 -0.77
CA THR A 163 -25.02 -4.14 -0.22
C THR A 163 -25.82 -3.60 0.96
N PRO A 164 -27.09 -4.05 1.15
CA PRO A 164 -27.90 -3.57 2.27
C PRO A 164 -27.31 -3.87 3.64
N PHE A 165 -26.37 -4.75 3.72
CA PHE A 165 -25.72 -5.19 4.96
C PHE A 165 -24.34 -4.61 5.16
N SER A 166 -23.87 -3.75 4.29
CA SER A 166 -22.59 -3.08 4.44
C SER A 166 -22.80 -1.78 5.20
N PHE A 167 -22.20 -1.67 6.32
CA PHE A 167 -22.31 -0.52 7.21
C PHE A 167 -21.02 0.22 7.31
#